data_d638638ef8004d1f5f11c86f270f9e41
#
_entry.id   d638638ef8004d1f5f11c86f270f9e41
#
_cell.length_a   1.000
_cell.length_b   1.000
_cell.length_c   1.000
_cell.angle_alpha   90.00
_cell.angle_beta   90.00
_cell.angle_gamma   90.00
#
_symmetry.space_group_name_H-M   'P 1'
#
loop_
_entity.id
_entity.type
_entity.pdbx_description
1 polymer ?
#
loop_
_entity_poly.entity_id
_entity_poly.type
_entity_poly.pdbx_seq_one_letter_code
_entity_poly.pdbx_strand_id
1 'polypeptide(L)'
;IMSSYPTSCNFTHNAWISDDNNYLFTTDEQAGCYIGSYDVSDIYDIQEIDLIQEWTGDGSMGLQEDVIPHNTHVFGDYLVTSYYTSGVTIIDASDPFNLIEVAYYDTSPMSGGNFDGCWGAYPYLPSGLVLATDQQEGLFILHTPYGNYEGLGCTDANACNYDAGANTEN
;
A
#
# COMPACT_ATOMS: atom_id res chain seq x y z
N ILE A 1 20.70 16.41 14.86
CA ILE A 1 19.24 16.15 15.00
C ILE A 1 18.58 17.51 15.08
N MET A 2 17.60 17.75 14.22
CA MET A 2 16.82 19.01 14.22
C MET A 2 15.52 18.80 15.03
N SER A 3 14.84 17.66 14.81
CA SER A 3 13.68 17.22 15.56
C SER A 3 13.59 15.70 15.59
N SER A 4 12.74 15.15 16.42
CA SER A 4 12.38 13.74 16.45
C SER A 4 10.98 13.58 17.02
N TYR A 5 10.24 12.60 16.51
CA TYR A 5 8.90 12.27 16.96
C TYR A 5 8.80 10.73 17.12
N PRO A 6 8.27 10.20 18.21
CA PRO A 6 8.06 8.77 18.36
C PRO A 6 6.85 8.34 17.53
N THR A 7 6.97 7.22 16.80
CA THR A 7 5.81 6.60 16.14
C THR A 7 4.99 5.77 17.13
N SER A 8 3.77 5.39 16.74
CA SER A 8 2.78 4.80 17.66
C SER A 8 3.26 3.51 18.34
N CYS A 9 3.99 2.65 17.60
CA CYS A 9 4.56 1.41 18.13
C CYS A 9 6.07 1.50 18.43
N ASN A 10 6.73 2.61 18.13
CA ASN A 10 8.16 2.81 18.28
C ASN A 10 9.01 1.77 17.51
N PHE A 11 8.53 1.31 16.38
CA PHE A 11 9.22 0.34 15.51
C PHE A 11 9.17 0.77 14.05
N THR A 12 9.47 2.03 13.78
CA THR A 12 9.40 2.61 12.43
C THR A 12 10.38 1.92 11.50
N HIS A 13 9.84 1.32 10.44
CA HIS A 13 10.61 0.60 9.43
C HIS A 13 10.77 1.41 8.14
N ASN A 14 9.69 2.02 7.66
CA ASN A 14 9.64 2.74 6.40
C ASN A 14 9.07 4.14 6.60
N ALA A 15 9.47 5.06 5.76
CA ALA A 15 8.97 6.42 5.72
C ALA A 15 8.90 6.93 4.27
N TRP A 16 7.78 7.55 3.88
CA TRP A 16 7.60 8.16 2.56
C TRP A 16 6.87 9.49 2.68
N ILE A 17 7.38 10.49 1.98
CA ILE A 17 6.83 11.85 2.02
C ILE A 17 5.77 12.04 0.92
N SER A 18 4.75 12.87 1.17
CA SER A 18 3.79 13.31 0.16
C SER A 18 4.47 14.16 -0.93
N ASP A 19 3.84 14.24 -2.11
CA ASP A 19 4.39 14.99 -3.25
C ASP A 19 4.55 16.49 -2.95
N ASP A 20 3.75 17.05 -2.06
CA ASP A 20 3.84 18.45 -1.60
C ASP A 20 4.83 18.66 -0.45
N ASN A 21 5.43 17.60 0.07
CA ASN A 21 6.38 17.55 1.17
C ASN A 21 5.84 18.04 2.54
N ASN A 22 4.53 18.04 2.73
CA ASN A 22 3.92 18.47 3.98
C ASN A 22 3.58 17.31 4.91
N TYR A 23 3.39 16.10 4.36
CA TYR A 23 2.95 14.93 5.12
C TYR A 23 3.91 13.77 4.96
N LEU A 24 4.21 13.11 6.06
CA LEU A 24 5.06 11.92 6.09
C LEU A 24 4.20 10.71 6.48
N PHE A 25 4.33 9.63 5.73
CA PHE A 25 3.69 8.36 6.05
C PHE A 25 4.73 7.35 6.49
N THR A 26 4.44 6.62 7.55
CA THR A 26 5.35 5.62 8.12
C THR A 26 4.67 4.28 8.30
N THR A 27 5.46 3.21 8.34
CA THR A 27 5.02 1.90 8.82
C THR A 27 5.79 1.53 10.06
N ASP A 28 5.09 1.08 11.09
CA ASP A 28 5.71 0.42 12.25
C ASP A 28 5.64 -1.09 12.04
N GLU A 29 6.78 -1.72 11.70
CA GLU A 29 6.90 -3.13 11.30
C GLU A 29 6.82 -4.08 12.49
N GLN A 30 5.70 -4.07 13.16
CA GLN A 30 5.40 -4.92 14.29
C GLN A 30 3.93 -5.38 14.23
N ALA A 31 3.67 -6.58 14.72
CA ALA A 31 2.33 -7.17 14.75
C ALA A 31 1.31 -6.25 15.45
N GLY A 32 0.18 -6.01 14.77
CA GLY A 32 -0.88 -5.14 15.25
C GLY A 32 -0.58 -3.64 15.19
N CYS A 33 0.50 -3.22 14.50
CA CYS A 33 0.85 -1.82 14.38
C CYS A 33 0.26 -1.15 13.13
N TYR A 34 0.58 0.12 12.94
CA TYR A 34 -0.15 1.04 12.08
C TYR A 34 0.70 1.55 10.91
N ILE A 35 0.01 2.02 9.88
CA ILE A 35 0.51 3.05 8.98
C ILE A 35 0.14 4.39 9.63
N GLY A 36 1.13 5.24 9.87
CA GLY A 36 0.94 6.55 10.49
C GLY A 36 1.04 7.67 9.47
N SER A 37 0.22 8.71 9.65
CA SER A 37 0.28 9.98 8.95
C SER A 37 0.71 11.09 9.90
N TYR A 38 1.65 11.91 9.45
CA TYR A 38 2.26 12.98 10.25
C TYR A 38 2.32 14.27 9.44
N ASP A 39 1.88 15.37 10.04
CA ASP A 39 2.16 16.72 9.52
C ASP A 39 3.62 17.07 9.84
N VAL A 40 4.40 17.31 8.80
CA VAL A 40 5.82 17.69 8.87
C VAL A 40 6.08 19.04 8.18
N SER A 41 5.02 19.78 7.89
CA SER A 41 5.11 21.11 7.28
C SER A 41 5.94 22.09 8.12
N ASP A 42 5.91 21.94 9.45
CA ASP A 42 6.92 22.49 10.35
C ASP A 42 7.77 21.38 10.96
N ILE A 43 8.97 21.19 10.44
CA ILE A 43 9.91 20.15 10.90
C ILE A 43 10.34 20.29 12.37
N TYR A 44 10.03 21.39 13.03
CA TYR A 44 10.28 21.59 14.46
C TYR A 44 9.06 21.30 15.34
N ASP A 45 7.87 21.11 14.72
CA ASP A 45 6.60 20.82 15.39
C ASP A 45 5.83 19.69 14.67
N ILE A 46 6.42 18.51 14.61
CA ILE A 46 5.81 17.33 13.97
C ILE A 46 4.57 16.89 14.75
N GLN A 47 3.47 16.64 14.05
CA GLN A 47 2.21 16.19 14.62
C GLN A 47 1.79 14.85 14.01
N GLU A 48 1.48 13.86 14.83
CA GLU A 48 0.74 12.68 14.39
C GLU A 48 -0.72 13.09 14.14
N ILE A 49 -1.23 12.81 12.95
CA ILE A 49 -2.53 13.30 12.51
C ILE A 49 -3.53 12.19 12.23
N ASP A 50 -3.06 11.00 11.83
CA ASP A 50 -3.91 9.83 11.68
C ASP A 50 -3.13 8.52 11.77
N LEU A 51 -3.81 7.45 12.13
CA LEU A 51 -3.28 6.08 12.21
C LEU A 51 -4.29 5.11 11.60
N ILE A 52 -3.86 4.29 10.64
CA ILE A 52 -4.71 3.27 10.05
C ILE A 52 -4.07 1.88 10.17
N GLN A 53 -4.88 0.90 10.57
CA GLN A 53 -4.62 -0.52 10.38
C GLN A 53 -5.39 -1.03 9.17
N GLU A 54 -4.90 -2.10 8.56
CA GLU A 54 -5.62 -2.79 7.50
C GLU A 54 -7.03 -3.19 7.94
N TRP A 55 -7.99 -2.92 7.08
CA TRP A 55 -9.35 -3.41 7.21
C TRP A 55 -9.52 -4.63 6.30
N THR A 56 -9.63 -5.83 6.88
CA THR A 56 -9.90 -7.02 6.09
C THR A 56 -11.34 -6.97 5.57
N GLY A 57 -11.50 -6.78 4.28
CA GLY A 57 -12.78 -6.50 3.61
C GLY A 57 -13.78 -7.67 3.54
N ASP A 58 -13.69 -8.66 4.42
CA ASP A 58 -14.67 -9.75 4.52
C ASP A 58 -15.95 -9.37 5.28
N GLY A 59 -16.05 -8.09 5.70
CA GLY A 59 -17.17 -7.58 6.49
C GLY A 59 -17.20 -8.12 7.92
N SER A 60 -16.31 -9.01 8.28
CA SER A 60 -16.01 -9.30 9.67
C SER A 60 -15.14 -8.14 10.15
N MET A 61 -15.66 -7.33 11.04
CA MET A 61 -14.93 -6.30 11.79
C MET A 61 -13.93 -6.94 12.76
N GLY A 62 -13.26 -7.98 12.32
CA GLY A 62 -12.10 -8.53 12.98
C GLY A 62 -10.90 -7.92 12.31
N LEU A 63 -10.37 -6.86 12.91
CA LEU A 63 -8.95 -6.56 12.80
C LEU A 63 -8.24 -7.91 12.86
N GLN A 64 -7.51 -8.29 11.83
CA GLN A 64 -6.54 -9.36 12.02
C GLN A 64 -5.56 -8.79 13.03
N GLU A 65 -5.72 -9.21 14.28
CA GLU A 65 -5.10 -8.57 15.45
C GLU A 65 -3.57 -8.51 15.38
N ASP A 66 -2.96 -9.06 14.34
CA ASP A 66 -1.51 -9.25 14.28
C ASP A 66 -0.89 -8.92 12.92
N VAL A 67 -1.58 -8.25 11.99
CA VAL A 67 -0.98 -7.89 10.69
C VAL A 67 0.19 -6.91 10.86
N ILE A 68 1.18 -7.03 9.96
CA ILE A 68 2.42 -6.27 10.03
C ILE A 68 2.56 -5.39 8.78
N PRO A 69 2.48 -4.05 8.88
CA PRO A 69 2.78 -3.17 7.76
C PRO A 69 4.29 -3.16 7.49
N HIS A 70 4.68 -3.34 6.22
CA HIS A 70 6.09 -3.38 5.85
C HIS A 70 6.55 -2.10 5.15
N ASN A 71 6.27 -1.95 3.86
CA ASN A 71 6.70 -0.79 3.09
C ASN A 71 5.50 -0.07 2.48
N THR A 72 5.32 1.20 2.83
CA THR A 72 4.39 2.09 2.16
C THR A 72 5.10 2.94 1.11
N HIS A 73 4.39 3.23 0.02
CA HIS A 73 4.82 4.10 -1.07
C HIS A 73 3.71 5.11 -1.37
N VAL A 74 4.07 6.37 -1.55
CA VAL A 74 3.14 7.40 -2.03
C VAL A 74 3.07 7.37 -3.55
N PHE A 75 1.85 7.33 -4.09
CA PHE A 75 1.56 7.48 -5.51
C PHE A 75 0.39 8.46 -5.70
N GLY A 76 0.70 9.74 -5.93
CA GLY A 76 -0.30 10.81 -5.88
C GLY A 76 -1.00 10.85 -4.53
N ASP A 77 -2.33 10.75 -4.55
CA ASP A 77 -3.15 10.76 -3.34
C ASP A 77 -3.30 9.37 -2.67
N TYR A 78 -2.55 8.35 -3.12
CA TYR A 78 -2.67 6.99 -2.60
C TYR A 78 -1.41 6.52 -1.90
N LEU A 79 -1.61 5.73 -0.85
CA LEU A 79 -0.55 4.91 -0.24
C LEU A 79 -0.73 3.47 -0.73
N VAL A 80 0.35 2.89 -1.24
CA VAL A 80 0.40 1.48 -1.64
C VAL A 80 1.37 0.77 -0.72
N THR A 81 0.87 -0.16 0.07
CA THR A 81 1.63 -0.79 1.15
C THR A 81 1.68 -2.29 0.99
N SER A 82 2.89 -2.86 1.07
CA SER A 82 3.06 -4.31 1.29
C SER A 82 2.82 -4.61 2.78
N TYR A 83 2.01 -5.65 3.04
CA TYR A 83 1.45 -5.90 4.37
C TYR A 83 1.61 -7.37 4.78
N TYR A 84 2.75 -7.97 4.49
CA TYR A 84 3.08 -9.36 4.77
C TYR A 84 1.94 -10.33 4.46
N THR A 85 1.43 -11.06 5.46
CA THR A 85 0.38 -12.06 5.29
C THR A 85 -0.95 -11.52 4.79
N SER A 86 -1.15 -10.21 4.76
CA SER A 86 -2.35 -9.57 4.22
C SER A 86 -2.18 -9.06 2.78
N GLY A 87 -0.99 -9.25 2.20
CA GLY A 87 -0.75 -8.91 0.80
C GLY A 87 -0.49 -7.44 0.55
N VAL A 88 -1.29 -6.77 -0.27
CA VAL A 88 -1.16 -5.35 -0.63
C VAL A 88 -2.40 -4.59 -0.24
N THR A 89 -2.25 -3.44 0.41
CA THR A 89 -3.34 -2.49 0.67
C THR A 89 -3.14 -1.19 -0.10
N ILE A 90 -4.25 -0.57 -0.48
CA ILE A 90 -4.28 0.76 -1.09
C ILE A 90 -5.16 1.65 -0.23
N ILE A 91 -4.59 2.76 0.21
CA ILE A 91 -5.22 3.72 1.10
C ILE A 91 -5.35 5.04 0.34
N ASP A 92 -6.54 5.63 0.37
CA ASP A 92 -6.77 7.02 -0.03
C ASP A 92 -6.24 7.93 1.08
N ALA A 93 -5.26 8.74 0.74
CA ALA A 93 -4.60 9.73 1.60
C ALA A 93 -4.77 11.15 1.04
N SER A 94 -5.79 11.37 0.19
CA SER A 94 -6.13 12.72 -0.30
C SER A 94 -6.49 13.69 0.83
N ASP A 95 -6.99 13.16 1.94
CA ASP A 95 -7.05 13.83 3.24
C ASP A 95 -6.12 13.12 4.23
N PRO A 96 -4.90 13.62 4.48
CA PRO A 96 -3.95 12.99 5.38
C PRO A 96 -4.41 12.90 6.85
N PHE A 97 -5.46 13.65 7.20
CA PHE A 97 -6.10 13.60 8.51
C PHE A 97 -7.18 12.52 8.62
N ASN A 98 -7.47 11.80 7.53
CA ASN A 98 -8.49 10.77 7.48
C ASN A 98 -8.14 9.73 6.42
N LEU A 99 -7.23 8.83 6.74
CA LEU A 99 -6.80 7.75 5.88
C LEU A 99 -7.91 6.71 5.71
N ILE A 100 -8.19 6.31 4.45
CA ILE A 100 -9.26 5.35 4.16
C ILE A 100 -8.71 4.23 3.25
N GLU A 101 -8.76 2.98 3.72
CA GLU A 101 -8.47 1.84 2.84
C GLU A 101 -9.54 1.72 1.75
N VAL A 102 -9.12 1.73 0.49
CA VAL A 102 -10.02 1.69 -0.68
C VAL A 102 -9.88 0.41 -1.50
N ALA A 103 -8.79 -0.32 -1.34
CA ALA A 103 -8.60 -1.62 -1.98
C ALA A 103 -7.55 -2.44 -1.24
N TYR A 104 -7.65 -3.75 -1.38
CA TYR A 104 -6.63 -4.69 -0.95
C TYR A 104 -6.60 -5.92 -1.87
N TYR A 105 -5.49 -6.64 -1.85
CA TYR A 105 -5.37 -7.95 -2.47
C TYR A 105 -4.46 -8.83 -1.62
N ASP A 106 -5.04 -9.91 -1.09
CA ASP A 106 -4.30 -10.91 -0.33
C ASP A 106 -3.49 -11.79 -1.29
N THR A 107 -2.17 -11.69 -1.21
CA THR A 107 -1.23 -12.48 -2.03
C THR A 107 -0.83 -13.78 -1.36
N SER A 108 -1.09 -13.92 -0.06
CA SER A 108 -0.50 -14.96 0.78
C SER A 108 -1.53 -16.01 1.21
N PRO A 109 -1.20 -17.31 1.15
CA PRO A 109 -2.02 -18.34 1.79
C PRO A 109 -1.81 -18.40 3.32
N MET A 110 -0.91 -17.57 3.85
CA MET A 110 -0.57 -17.52 5.27
C MET A 110 -1.45 -16.51 6.00
N SER A 111 -1.49 -16.59 7.31
CA SER A 111 -2.26 -15.67 8.14
C SER A 111 -1.57 -15.41 9.48
N GLY A 112 -1.96 -14.32 10.16
CA GLY A 112 -1.44 -13.91 11.48
C GLY A 112 -0.18 -13.06 11.38
N GLY A 113 0.31 -12.61 12.51
CA GLY A 113 1.42 -11.69 12.65
C GLY A 113 2.79 -12.31 12.49
N ASN A 114 3.12 -12.74 11.29
CA ASN A 114 4.46 -13.23 10.96
C ASN A 114 5.02 -12.49 9.74
N PHE A 115 6.31 -12.71 9.44
CA PHE A 115 7.04 -12.07 8.35
C PHE A 115 7.00 -12.89 7.05
N ASP A 116 5.93 -13.63 6.79
CA ASP A 116 5.64 -14.32 5.53
C ASP A 116 4.74 -13.45 4.64
N GLY A 117 4.63 -13.76 3.34
CA GLY A 117 3.72 -13.10 2.43
C GLY A 117 4.33 -11.94 1.66
N CYS A 118 3.57 -10.87 1.48
CA CYS A 118 3.94 -9.75 0.63
C CYS A 118 5.08 -8.91 1.22
N TRP A 119 6.24 -8.97 0.57
CA TRP A 119 7.43 -8.21 0.97
C TRP A 119 7.52 -6.84 0.33
N GLY A 120 7.08 -6.67 -0.91
CA GLY A 120 7.21 -5.43 -1.64
C GLY A 120 6.04 -5.14 -2.57
N ALA A 121 5.73 -3.85 -2.72
CA ALA A 121 4.76 -3.36 -3.68
C ALA A 121 5.36 -2.17 -4.43
N TYR A 122 5.26 -2.17 -5.77
CA TYR A 122 5.79 -1.10 -6.62
C TYR A 122 4.65 -0.46 -7.43
N PRO A 123 4.23 0.77 -7.11
CA PRO A 123 3.08 1.42 -7.73
C PRO A 123 3.42 2.32 -8.93
N TYR A 124 4.69 2.47 -9.31
CA TYR A 124 5.13 3.53 -10.23
C TYR A 124 5.14 3.12 -11.71
N LEU A 125 4.37 2.10 -12.10
CA LEU A 125 4.19 1.79 -13.51
C LEU A 125 3.30 2.86 -14.18
N PRO A 126 3.63 3.29 -15.42
CA PRO A 126 2.80 4.26 -16.15
C PRO A 126 1.37 3.79 -16.41
N SER A 127 1.13 2.48 -16.41
CA SER A 127 -0.19 1.88 -16.53
C SER A 127 -1.06 2.02 -15.29
N GLY A 128 -0.49 2.37 -14.13
CA GLY A 128 -1.17 2.34 -12.85
C GLY A 128 -1.32 0.94 -12.23
N LEU A 129 -0.72 -0.09 -12.87
CA LEU A 129 -0.62 -1.42 -12.26
C LEU A 129 0.37 -1.41 -11.10
N VAL A 130 0.12 -2.25 -10.10
CA VAL A 130 1.05 -2.50 -9.01
C VAL A 130 1.74 -3.84 -9.24
N LEU A 131 3.06 -3.87 -9.10
CA LEU A 131 3.82 -5.10 -8.98
C LEU A 131 3.96 -5.43 -7.50
N ALA A 132 3.54 -6.61 -7.08
CA ALA A 132 3.70 -7.09 -5.72
C ALA A 132 4.55 -8.36 -5.69
N THR A 133 5.40 -8.48 -4.68
CA THR A 133 6.25 -9.67 -4.48
C THR A 133 5.89 -10.34 -3.17
N ASP A 134 5.51 -11.58 -3.26
CA ASP A 134 5.23 -12.45 -2.13
C ASP A 134 6.37 -13.46 -1.95
N GLN A 135 6.79 -13.70 -0.73
CA GLN A 135 7.95 -14.55 -0.43
C GLN A 135 7.71 -16.02 -0.79
N GLN A 136 6.47 -16.49 -0.71
CA GLN A 136 6.08 -17.85 -0.98
C GLN A 136 5.48 -18.01 -2.38
N GLU A 137 4.64 -17.06 -2.82
CA GLU A 137 3.82 -17.16 -4.03
C GLU A 137 4.44 -16.45 -5.26
N GLY A 138 5.45 -15.58 -5.05
CA GLY A 138 6.21 -14.96 -6.14
C GLY A 138 5.69 -13.58 -6.56
N LEU A 139 5.55 -13.35 -7.87
CA LEU A 139 5.22 -12.04 -8.44
C LEU A 139 3.74 -11.97 -8.84
N PHE A 140 3.09 -10.91 -8.38
CA PHE A 140 1.73 -10.53 -8.75
C PHE A 140 1.74 -9.22 -9.55
N ILE A 141 0.81 -9.11 -10.50
CA ILE A 141 0.51 -7.87 -11.23
C ILE A 141 -0.95 -7.54 -10.94
N LEU A 142 -1.18 -6.44 -10.24
CA LEU A 142 -2.48 -6.08 -9.69
C LEU A 142 -3.06 -4.84 -10.36
N HIS A 143 -4.35 -4.90 -10.67
CA HIS A 143 -5.13 -3.71 -11.02
C HIS A 143 -5.36 -2.85 -9.77
N THR A 144 -5.46 -1.54 -9.96
CA THR A 144 -5.69 -0.59 -8.88
C THR A 144 -6.94 0.24 -9.14
N PRO A 145 -7.59 0.82 -8.13
CA PRO A 145 -8.75 1.68 -8.32
C PRO A 145 -8.42 3.00 -9.05
N TYR A 146 -7.16 3.39 -9.09
CA TYR A 146 -6.70 4.62 -9.75
C TYR A 146 -6.08 4.40 -11.13
N GLY A 147 -5.89 3.14 -11.54
CA GLY A 147 -5.30 2.82 -12.84
C GLY A 147 -6.25 3.12 -14.01
N ASN A 148 -5.69 3.57 -15.10
CA ASN A 148 -6.43 3.69 -16.37
C ASN A 148 -6.02 2.54 -17.28
N TYR A 149 -6.90 1.57 -17.40
CA TYR A 149 -6.69 0.34 -18.16
C TYR A 149 -7.43 0.33 -19.51
N GLU A 150 -8.05 1.46 -19.90
CA GLU A 150 -8.76 1.56 -21.18
C GLU A 150 -7.79 1.32 -22.35
N GLY A 151 -8.10 0.35 -23.16
CA GLY A 151 -7.30 -0.03 -24.31
C GLY A 151 -6.03 -0.83 -24.02
N LEU A 152 -5.75 -1.18 -22.74
CA LEU A 152 -4.69 -2.13 -22.40
C LEU A 152 -5.19 -3.56 -22.62
N GLY A 153 -4.39 -4.39 -23.25
CA GLY A 153 -4.70 -5.78 -23.50
C GLY A 153 -3.78 -6.40 -24.54
N CYS A 154 -3.96 -7.67 -24.83
CA CYS A 154 -3.20 -8.33 -25.88
C CYS A 154 -3.80 -8.00 -27.26
N THR A 155 -3.00 -7.37 -28.11
CA THR A 155 -3.38 -7.00 -29.49
C THR A 155 -3.14 -8.12 -30.50
N ASP A 156 -2.47 -9.22 -30.14
CA ASP A 156 -2.27 -10.38 -31.03
C ASP A 156 -3.57 -11.20 -31.12
N ALA A 157 -4.21 -11.13 -32.27
CA ALA A 157 -5.46 -11.84 -32.57
C ALA A 157 -5.35 -13.40 -32.48
N ASN A 158 -4.15 -13.95 -32.39
CA ASN A 158 -3.92 -15.40 -32.24
C ASN A 158 -3.66 -15.81 -30.79
N ALA A 159 -3.49 -14.86 -29.88
CA ALA A 159 -3.25 -15.16 -28.47
C ALA A 159 -4.54 -15.59 -27.76
N CYS A 160 -4.41 -16.49 -26.78
CA CYS A 160 -5.57 -16.96 -26.00
C CYS A 160 -6.18 -15.87 -25.08
N ASN A 161 -5.43 -14.79 -24.82
CA ASN A 161 -5.85 -13.63 -24.05
C ASN A 161 -6.07 -12.38 -24.92
N TYR A 162 -6.33 -12.56 -26.24
CA TYR A 162 -6.63 -11.48 -27.17
C TYR A 162 -7.83 -10.64 -26.70
N ASP A 163 -7.66 -9.35 -26.72
CA ASP A 163 -8.71 -8.35 -26.47
C ASP A 163 -8.90 -7.45 -27.70
N ALA A 164 -10.05 -7.58 -28.36
CA ALA A 164 -10.37 -6.81 -29.56
C ALA A 164 -10.51 -5.30 -29.30
N GLY A 165 -10.68 -4.88 -28.04
CA GLY A 165 -10.74 -3.49 -27.63
C GLY A 165 -9.36 -2.90 -27.29
N ALA A 166 -8.34 -3.74 -27.19
CA ALA A 166 -6.98 -3.30 -26.89
C ALA A 166 -6.40 -2.49 -28.06
N ASN A 167 -5.78 -1.37 -27.73
CA ASN A 167 -5.03 -0.54 -28.66
C ASN A 167 -3.59 -0.32 -28.22
N THR A 168 -3.22 -0.88 -27.08
CA THR A 168 -1.89 -0.83 -26.46
C THR A 168 -1.58 -2.21 -25.88
N GLU A 169 -0.40 -2.74 -26.19
CA GLU A 169 0.09 -3.98 -25.58
C GLU A 169 0.26 -3.80 -24.08
N ASN A 170 -0.20 -4.79 -23.31
CA ASN A 170 -0.08 -4.82 -21.85
C ASN A 170 1.12 -5.69 -21.44
#